data_2622eb1febe88e016bd5a4d0aaa6ec26
#
_entry.id   2622eb1febe88e016bd5a4d0aaa6ec26
#
_cell.length_a   1.000
_cell.length_b   1.000
_cell.length_c   1.000
_cell.angle_alpha   90.00
_cell.angle_beta   90.00
_cell.angle_gamma   90.00
#
_symmetry.space_group_name_H-M   'P 1'
#
loop_
_entity.id
_entity.type
_entity.pdbx_description
1 polymer ?
#
loop_
_entity_poly.entity_id
_entity_poly.type
_entity_poly.pdbx_seq_one_letter_code
_entity_poly.pdbx_strand_id
1 'polypeptide(L)'
;MEIKKQTNLRGELTVPGDKSISHRAVMFGSLAQGTTKITHFLEGADCLSTISCFRKMGIDIERNASEILVHGKGLHGLSAPSETLDVGNSGTTTRLISGILAGQSFTSELNGDASIQSRPMKRIMTPLLSMGADIVSLRGNGCAPLRITGKPLHAAHYQSPVASAQVKSCVLLAGMYADGITSVTEPVLSRNHTEIMLNYFGANVTSQGTTASIEPEPVLNGREIKVPGDISSAAYFIAAGLLTPGSEILLKNVGINPTRDGMLRVC
;
A
#
# COMPACT_ATOMS: atom_id res chain seq x y z
N MET A 1 -21.62 -26.74 -12.13
CA MET A 1 -20.85 -26.13 -13.23
C MET A 1 -20.03 -27.24 -13.84
N GLU A 2 -20.23 -27.56 -15.12
CA GLU A 2 -19.48 -28.60 -15.82
C GLU A 2 -18.27 -27.94 -16.50
N ILE A 3 -17.05 -28.40 -16.16
CA ILE A 3 -15.81 -27.90 -16.78
C ILE A 3 -15.44 -28.86 -17.92
N LYS A 4 -15.47 -28.37 -19.17
CA LYS A 4 -15.06 -29.13 -20.35
C LYS A 4 -13.56 -28.95 -20.60
N LYS A 5 -12.87 -30.04 -20.97
CA LYS A 5 -11.47 -30.01 -21.38
C LYS A 5 -11.32 -29.09 -22.60
N GLN A 6 -10.43 -28.11 -22.52
CA GLN A 6 -10.05 -27.26 -23.64
C GLN A 6 -8.77 -27.78 -24.29
N THR A 7 -8.66 -27.65 -25.60
CA THR A 7 -7.49 -28.09 -26.38
C THR A 7 -6.50 -26.95 -26.64
N ASN A 8 -6.98 -25.70 -26.62
CA ASN A 8 -6.18 -24.49 -26.72
C ASN A 8 -6.95 -23.33 -26.09
N LEU A 9 -6.23 -22.29 -25.68
CA LEU A 9 -6.80 -21.05 -25.16
C LEU A 9 -6.32 -19.91 -26.06
N ARG A 10 -7.25 -19.15 -26.62
CA ARG A 10 -6.93 -18.00 -27.51
C ARG A 10 -7.77 -16.80 -27.14
N GLY A 11 -7.15 -15.64 -27.14
CA GLY A 11 -7.85 -14.38 -26.95
C GLY A 11 -7.05 -13.31 -26.23
N GLU A 12 -7.71 -12.20 -26.03
CA GLU A 12 -7.17 -11.04 -25.33
C GLU A 12 -8.00 -10.75 -24.09
N LEU A 13 -7.32 -10.38 -23.00
CA LEU A 13 -8.01 -9.99 -21.78
C LEU A 13 -7.21 -8.96 -20.99
N THR A 14 -7.91 -8.24 -20.12
CA THR A 14 -7.33 -7.42 -19.05
C THR A 14 -7.61 -8.06 -17.71
N VAL A 15 -6.67 -8.00 -16.80
CA VAL A 15 -6.86 -8.44 -15.42
C VAL A 15 -7.21 -7.24 -14.54
N PRO A 16 -7.81 -7.47 -13.36
CA PRO A 16 -8.09 -6.40 -12.40
C PRO A 16 -6.84 -5.58 -12.06
N GLY A 17 -7.03 -4.32 -11.67
CA GLY A 17 -5.95 -3.42 -11.29
C GLY A 17 -5.10 -3.96 -10.14
N ASP A 18 -3.80 -3.60 -10.13
CA ASP A 18 -2.86 -4.00 -9.07
C ASP A 18 -3.33 -3.49 -7.69
N LYS A 19 -3.53 -4.44 -6.77
CA LYS A 19 -3.99 -4.16 -5.40
C LYS A 19 -3.07 -3.21 -4.67
N SER A 20 -1.77 -3.42 -4.75
CA SER A 20 -0.77 -2.65 -4.01
C SER A 20 -0.65 -1.22 -4.51
N ILE A 21 -0.79 -1.01 -5.81
CA ILE A 21 -0.80 0.32 -6.44
C ILE A 21 -2.11 1.03 -6.12
N SER A 22 -3.25 0.33 -6.17
CA SER A 22 -4.56 0.89 -5.81
C SER A 22 -4.60 1.45 -4.39
N HIS A 23 -4.11 0.69 -3.40
CA HIS A 23 -3.99 1.20 -2.02
C HIS A 23 -3.16 2.49 -1.94
N ARG A 24 -1.98 2.48 -2.56
CA ARG A 24 -1.04 3.60 -2.51
C ARG A 24 -1.54 4.83 -3.25
N ALA A 25 -2.24 4.64 -4.35
CA ALA A 25 -2.82 5.75 -5.10
C ALA A 25 -3.82 6.55 -4.25
N VAL A 26 -4.66 5.85 -3.45
CA VAL A 26 -5.56 6.51 -2.48
C VAL A 26 -4.78 7.16 -1.34
N MET A 27 -3.84 6.42 -0.72
CA MET A 27 -3.07 6.92 0.42
C MET A 27 -2.26 8.17 0.05
N PHE A 28 -1.48 8.11 -1.03
CA PHE A 28 -0.62 9.22 -1.44
C PHE A 28 -1.42 10.37 -2.03
N GLY A 29 -2.50 10.07 -2.77
CA GLY A 29 -3.45 11.08 -3.22
C GLY A 29 -4.09 11.84 -2.05
N SER A 30 -4.39 11.16 -0.94
CA SER A 30 -4.95 11.79 0.26
C SER A 30 -3.96 12.73 0.97
N LEU A 31 -2.67 12.40 0.91
CA LEU A 31 -1.57 13.19 1.48
C LEU A 31 -0.97 14.22 0.50
N ALA A 32 -1.42 14.22 -0.74
CA ALA A 32 -0.99 15.18 -1.76
C ALA A 32 -1.73 16.51 -1.63
N GLN A 33 -1.18 17.55 -2.23
CA GLN A 33 -1.90 18.79 -2.49
C GLN A 33 -2.61 18.69 -3.84
N GLY A 34 -3.89 19.09 -3.89
CA GLY A 34 -4.72 19.01 -5.10
C GLY A 34 -5.36 17.64 -5.31
N THR A 35 -5.84 17.41 -6.52
CA THR A 35 -6.64 16.23 -6.85
C THR A 35 -5.79 15.14 -7.51
N THR A 36 -5.92 13.92 -7.02
CA THR A 36 -5.40 12.71 -7.68
C THR A 36 -6.51 11.98 -8.38
N LYS A 37 -6.34 11.75 -9.69
CA LYS A 37 -7.25 10.97 -10.53
C LYS A 37 -6.72 9.55 -10.69
N ILE A 38 -7.53 8.55 -10.34
CA ILE A 38 -7.15 7.14 -10.41
C ILE A 38 -8.11 6.40 -11.35
N THR A 39 -7.57 5.75 -12.36
CA THR A 39 -8.33 4.89 -13.28
C THR A 39 -7.89 3.44 -13.19
N HIS A 40 -8.75 2.50 -13.57
CA HIS A 40 -8.53 1.05 -13.47
C HIS A 40 -8.20 0.59 -12.03
N PHE A 41 -8.79 1.25 -11.06
CA PHE A 41 -8.64 0.95 -9.63
C PHE A 41 -9.21 -0.45 -9.31
N LEU A 42 -8.56 -1.19 -8.40
CA LEU A 42 -9.11 -2.44 -7.89
C LEU A 42 -10.21 -2.16 -6.85
N GLU A 43 -11.45 -2.41 -7.21
CA GLU A 43 -12.61 -2.28 -6.31
C GLU A 43 -12.80 -3.48 -5.37
N GLY A 44 -11.71 -4.07 -4.91
CA GLY A 44 -11.73 -5.12 -3.90
C GLY A 44 -11.93 -4.57 -2.48
N ALA A 45 -12.52 -5.38 -1.59
CA ALA A 45 -12.84 -4.99 -0.21
C ALA A 45 -11.66 -4.34 0.53
N ASP A 46 -10.45 -4.86 0.37
CA ASP A 46 -9.23 -4.31 0.98
C ASP A 46 -8.99 -2.84 0.56
N CYS A 47 -9.10 -2.55 -0.75
CA CYS A 47 -8.88 -1.21 -1.29
C CYS A 47 -10.01 -0.25 -0.89
N LEU A 48 -11.24 -0.74 -0.83
CA LEU A 48 -12.40 0.02 -0.37
C LEU A 48 -12.29 0.37 1.12
N SER A 49 -11.73 -0.52 1.95
CA SER A 49 -11.41 -0.20 3.35
C SER A 49 -10.42 0.97 3.46
N THR A 50 -9.42 1.05 2.55
CA THR A 50 -8.52 2.22 2.51
C THR A 50 -9.28 3.51 2.23
N ILE A 51 -10.16 3.52 1.23
CA ILE A 51 -11.00 4.68 0.91
C ILE A 51 -11.83 5.08 2.13
N SER A 52 -12.49 4.11 2.78
CA SER A 52 -13.31 4.35 3.97
C SER A 52 -12.50 4.99 5.09
N CYS A 53 -11.29 4.48 5.38
CA CYS A 53 -10.43 5.05 6.42
C CYS A 53 -10.06 6.51 6.12
N PHE A 54 -9.66 6.84 4.89
CA PHE A 54 -9.30 8.22 4.55
C PHE A 54 -10.50 9.16 4.52
N ARG A 55 -11.67 8.70 4.11
CA ARG A 55 -12.92 9.48 4.24
C ARG A 55 -13.22 9.82 5.70
N LYS A 56 -13.08 8.86 6.62
CA LYS A 56 -13.24 9.08 8.07
C LYS A 56 -12.21 10.04 8.65
N MET A 57 -11.07 10.19 7.99
CA MET A 57 -10.04 11.19 8.33
C MET A 57 -10.20 12.51 7.57
N GLY A 58 -11.39 12.77 6.99
CA GLY A 58 -11.75 14.06 6.40
C GLY A 58 -11.32 14.27 4.95
N ILE A 59 -10.87 13.23 4.26
CA ILE A 59 -10.53 13.33 2.82
C ILE A 59 -11.79 13.11 1.99
N ASP A 60 -12.06 14.05 1.09
CA ASP A 60 -13.09 13.89 0.09
C ASP A 60 -12.59 12.98 -1.04
N ILE A 61 -13.32 11.88 -1.29
CA ILE A 61 -12.99 10.88 -2.30
C ILE A 61 -14.25 10.56 -3.10
N GLU A 62 -14.29 10.99 -4.33
CA GLU A 62 -15.38 10.68 -5.26
C GLU A 62 -15.12 9.36 -5.98
N ARG A 63 -16.17 8.56 -6.14
CA ARG A 63 -16.10 7.31 -6.91
C ARG A 63 -17.14 7.33 -8.01
N ASN A 64 -16.66 7.28 -9.24
CA ASN A 64 -17.46 7.14 -10.45
C ASN A 64 -17.20 5.77 -11.08
N ALA A 65 -18.01 5.36 -12.06
CA ALA A 65 -17.90 4.05 -12.69
C ALA A 65 -16.52 3.75 -13.34
N SER A 66 -15.77 4.78 -13.73
CA SER A 66 -14.50 4.64 -14.45
C SER A 66 -13.27 5.19 -13.72
N GLU A 67 -13.48 5.98 -12.66
CA GLU A 67 -12.40 6.70 -11.99
C GLU A 67 -12.71 7.01 -10.53
N ILE A 68 -11.65 7.25 -9.77
CA ILE A 68 -11.70 7.76 -8.41
C ILE A 68 -10.95 9.08 -8.38
N LEU A 69 -11.58 10.11 -7.79
CA LEU A 69 -10.95 11.40 -7.53
C LEU A 69 -10.69 11.51 -6.02
N VAL A 70 -9.44 11.78 -5.67
CA VAL A 70 -9.01 11.96 -4.28
C VAL A 70 -8.57 13.41 -4.12
N HIS A 71 -9.30 14.18 -3.32
CA HIS A 71 -9.01 15.59 -3.03
C HIS A 71 -8.10 15.67 -1.81
N GLY A 72 -6.80 15.60 -2.05
CA GLY A 72 -5.79 15.56 -1.00
C GLY A 72 -5.63 16.89 -0.27
N LYS A 73 -5.20 16.82 0.99
CA LYS A 73 -5.07 17.97 1.89
C LYS A 73 -3.64 18.20 2.41
N GLY A 74 -2.65 17.53 1.81
CA GLY A 74 -1.26 17.57 2.26
C GLY A 74 -0.98 16.63 3.43
N LEU A 75 0.29 16.51 3.83
CA LEU A 75 0.77 15.57 4.85
C LEU A 75 0.05 15.73 6.20
N HIS A 76 -0.25 16.96 6.60
CA HIS A 76 -0.86 17.31 7.88
C HIS A 76 -2.35 17.66 7.78
N GLY A 77 -2.98 17.40 6.63
CA GLY A 77 -4.38 17.77 6.37
C GLY A 77 -5.40 16.72 6.81
N LEU A 78 -4.98 15.61 7.43
CA LEU A 78 -5.89 14.62 7.98
C LEU A 78 -6.53 15.11 9.27
N SER A 79 -7.77 14.72 9.51
CA SER A 79 -8.53 15.03 10.72
C SER A 79 -8.68 13.80 11.61
N ALA A 80 -8.79 14.02 12.92
CA ALA A 80 -9.07 12.96 13.87
C ALA A 80 -10.36 12.22 13.50
N PRO A 81 -10.34 10.90 13.34
CA PRO A 81 -11.56 10.14 13.08
C PRO A 81 -12.44 10.12 14.34
N SER A 82 -13.76 10.24 14.14
CA SER A 82 -14.74 10.20 15.24
C SER A 82 -15.03 8.77 15.72
N GLU A 83 -14.56 7.77 15.02
CA GLU A 83 -14.77 6.35 15.31
C GLU A 83 -13.58 5.50 14.87
N THR A 84 -13.54 4.25 15.31
CA THR A 84 -12.52 3.29 14.90
C THR A 84 -12.44 3.16 13.37
N LEU A 85 -11.25 3.21 12.83
CA LEU A 85 -10.97 2.99 11.42
C LEU A 85 -11.08 1.49 11.12
N ASP A 86 -12.14 1.10 10.42
CA ASP A 86 -12.35 -0.29 10.00
C ASP A 86 -11.51 -0.60 8.76
N VAL A 87 -10.52 -1.45 8.94
CA VAL A 87 -9.62 -1.91 7.87
C VAL A 87 -10.10 -3.22 7.22
N GLY A 88 -11.25 -3.76 7.65
CA GLY A 88 -11.74 -5.07 7.23
C GLY A 88 -10.72 -6.15 7.55
N ASN A 89 -10.29 -6.93 6.52
CA ASN A 89 -9.17 -7.85 6.67
C ASN A 89 -7.88 -7.39 5.98
N SER A 90 -7.79 -6.11 5.61
CA SER A 90 -6.68 -5.56 4.86
C SER A 90 -5.42 -5.34 5.70
N GLY A 91 -4.49 -6.29 5.65
CA GLY A 91 -3.18 -6.11 6.26
C GLY A 91 -2.34 -5.00 5.62
N THR A 92 -2.61 -4.65 4.36
CA THR A 92 -1.94 -3.52 3.68
C THR A 92 -2.45 -2.20 4.26
N THR A 93 -3.77 -2.02 4.34
CA THR A 93 -4.37 -0.82 4.94
C THR A 93 -3.83 -0.62 6.35
N THR A 94 -3.95 -1.65 7.20
CA THR A 94 -3.51 -1.57 8.61
C THR A 94 -2.06 -1.13 8.73
N ARG A 95 -1.14 -1.80 8.03
CA ARG A 95 0.29 -1.55 8.21
C ARG A 95 0.76 -0.23 7.62
N LEU A 96 0.27 0.13 6.45
CA LEU A 96 0.71 1.38 5.79
C LEU A 96 0.12 2.61 6.49
N ILE A 97 -1.19 2.59 6.79
CA ILE A 97 -1.82 3.72 7.50
C ILE A 97 -1.19 3.92 8.89
N SER A 98 -0.77 2.85 9.59
CA SER A 98 -0.08 3.00 10.88
C SER A 98 1.15 3.90 10.80
N GLY A 99 1.93 3.82 9.72
CA GLY A 99 3.07 4.73 9.50
C GLY A 99 2.64 6.18 9.33
N ILE A 100 1.55 6.43 8.60
CA ILE A 100 0.98 7.76 8.40
C ILE A 100 0.43 8.32 9.72
N LEU A 101 -0.35 7.53 10.44
CA LEU A 101 -1.00 7.95 11.69
C LEU A 101 -0.01 8.26 12.80
N ALA A 102 1.14 7.57 12.82
CA ALA A 102 2.18 7.79 13.83
C ALA A 102 2.71 9.22 13.84
N GLY A 103 2.74 9.90 12.68
CA GLY A 103 3.19 11.28 12.53
C GLY A 103 2.09 12.35 12.56
N GLN A 104 0.82 11.97 12.79
CA GLN A 104 -0.28 12.95 12.90
C GLN A 104 -0.32 13.61 14.27
N SER A 105 -1.24 14.55 14.49
CA SER A 105 -1.41 15.28 15.75
C SER A 105 -2.61 14.79 16.59
N PHE A 106 -3.17 13.62 16.28
CA PHE A 106 -4.37 13.09 16.91
C PHE A 106 -4.22 11.59 17.25
N THR A 107 -5.14 11.09 18.07
CA THR A 107 -5.25 9.66 18.38
C THR A 107 -6.27 8.99 17.47
N SER A 108 -5.95 7.77 17.04
CA SER A 108 -6.82 6.95 16.20
C SER A 108 -6.77 5.48 16.63
N GLU A 109 -7.83 4.74 16.34
CA GLU A 109 -7.88 3.29 16.52
C GLU A 109 -8.10 2.59 15.18
N LEU A 110 -7.35 1.51 14.95
CA LEU A 110 -7.48 0.62 13.79
C LEU A 110 -7.99 -0.73 14.25
N ASN A 111 -9.06 -1.21 13.64
CA ASN A 111 -9.57 -2.55 13.86
C ASN A 111 -10.18 -3.12 12.57
N GLY A 112 -10.62 -4.36 12.59
CA GLY A 112 -11.30 -5.01 11.49
C GLY A 112 -11.84 -6.38 11.90
N ASP A 113 -11.95 -7.29 10.95
CA ASP A 113 -12.53 -8.61 11.15
C ASP A 113 -11.63 -9.56 12.00
N ALA A 114 -12.13 -10.76 12.25
CA ALA A 114 -11.40 -11.77 13.02
C ALA A 114 -10.05 -12.15 12.38
N SER A 115 -9.95 -12.05 11.06
CA SER A 115 -8.70 -12.36 10.33
C SER A 115 -7.62 -11.33 10.67
N ILE A 116 -7.92 -10.00 10.60
CA ILE A 116 -6.93 -8.98 10.92
C ILE A 116 -6.58 -8.99 12.42
N GLN A 117 -7.55 -9.31 13.28
CA GLN A 117 -7.36 -9.41 14.74
C GLN A 117 -6.46 -10.59 15.16
N SER A 118 -6.17 -11.52 14.27
CA SER A 118 -5.24 -12.64 14.48
C SER A 118 -3.86 -12.42 13.86
N ARG A 119 -3.70 -11.38 13.01
CA ARG A 119 -2.43 -11.14 12.30
C ARG A 119 -1.46 -10.34 13.16
N PRO A 120 -0.20 -10.82 13.34
CA PRO A 120 0.81 -10.09 14.10
C PRO A 120 1.15 -8.73 13.46
N MET A 121 1.09 -7.66 14.27
CA MET A 121 1.46 -6.30 13.89
C MET A 121 2.81 -5.88 14.48
N LYS A 122 3.45 -6.73 15.27
CA LYS A 122 4.75 -6.46 15.89
C LYS A 122 5.82 -6.02 14.89
N ARG A 123 5.76 -6.56 13.64
CA ARG A 123 6.71 -6.21 12.57
C ARG A 123 6.71 -4.72 12.19
N ILE A 124 5.59 -4.03 12.35
CA ILE A 124 5.50 -2.57 12.14
C ILE A 124 5.60 -1.81 13.45
N MET A 125 5.08 -2.36 14.55
CA MET A 125 5.16 -1.71 15.86
C MET A 125 6.60 -1.51 16.30
N THR A 126 7.46 -2.52 16.13
CA THR A 126 8.88 -2.44 16.53
C THR A 126 9.61 -1.25 15.88
N PRO A 127 9.64 -1.09 14.55
CA PRO A 127 10.30 0.08 13.95
C PRO A 127 9.60 1.40 14.31
N LEU A 128 8.27 1.47 14.36
CA LEU A 128 7.57 2.69 14.74
C LEU A 128 7.90 3.12 16.16
N LEU A 129 7.96 2.19 17.11
CA LEU A 129 8.38 2.47 18.50
C LEU A 129 9.84 2.98 18.55
N SER A 130 10.75 2.45 17.72
CA SER A 130 12.12 2.96 17.65
C SER A 130 12.21 4.38 17.07
N MET A 131 11.23 4.80 16.28
CA MET A 131 11.09 6.17 15.79
C MET A 131 10.39 7.10 16.81
N GLY A 132 10.07 6.60 18.00
CA GLY A 132 9.39 7.35 19.04
C GLY A 132 7.86 7.38 18.93
N ALA A 133 7.25 6.60 18.02
CA ALA A 133 5.80 6.54 17.89
C ALA A 133 5.14 5.97 19.15
N ASP A 134 3.89 6.37 19.37
CA ASP A 134 3.02 5.80 20.41
C ASP A 134 1.99 4.89 19.76
N ILE A 135 2.27 3.60 19.72
CA ILE A 135 1.43 2.56 19.14
C ILE A 135 1.29 1.37 20.08
N VAL A 136 0.07 1.00 20.40
CA VAL A 136 -0.24 -0.09 21.32
C VAL A 136 -1.28 -1.06 20.74
N SER A 137 -1.10 -2.35 21.00
CA SER A 137 -2.14 -3.37 20.79
C SER A 137 -3.06 -3.38 22.01
N LEU A 138 -4.33 -3.03 21.83
CA LEU A 138 -5.28 -2.87 22.94
C LEU A 138 -5.56 -4.18 23.70
N ARG A 139 -5.34 -5.32 23.04
CA ARG A 139 -5.47 -6.64 23.67
C ARG A 139 -4.15 -7.17 24.23
N GLY A 140 -3.04 -6.43 24.09
CA GLY A 140 -1.71 -6.85 24.57
C GLY A 140 -1.09 -8.02 23.82
N ASN A 141 -1.74 -8.54 22.76
CA ASN A 141 -1.29 -9.71 22.00
C ASN A 141 -0.49 -9.37 20.74
N GLY A 142 -0.20 -8.08 20.50
CA GLY A 142 0.52 -7.60 19.32
C GLY A 142 -0.26 -7.65 18.01
N CYS A 143 -1.59 -7.81 18.08
CA CYS A 143 -2.52 -7.77 16.95
C CYS A 143 -3.48 -6.58 17.06
N ALA A 144 -4.35 -6.39 16.08
CA ALA A 144 -5.45 -5.42 16.16
C ALA A 144 -6.46 -5.81 17.29
N PRO A 145 -7.19 -4.85 17.90
CA PRO A 145 -7.17 -3.40 17.64
C PRO A 145 -5.87 -2.71 18.04
N LEU A 146 -5.45 -1.74 17.23
CA LEU A 146 -4.29 -0.90 17.51
C LEU A 146 -4.77 0.52 17.85
N ARG A 147 -4.21 1.12 18.89
CA ARG A 147 -4.32 2.56 19.15
C ARG A 147 -3.01 3.22 18.79
N ILE A 148 -3.09 4.32 18.04
CA ILE A 148 -1.94 5.11 17.62
C ILE A 148 -2.21 6.55 18.04
N THR A 149 -1.34 7.10 18.89
CA THR A 149 -1.33 8.51 19.25
C THR A 149 -0.23 9.18 18.46
N GLY A 150 -0.63 10.05 17.55
CA GLY A 150 0.32 10.76 16.68
C GLY A 150 1.15 11.75 17.48
N LYS A 151 2.44 11.85 17.14
CA LYS A 151 3.40 12.75 17.76
C LYS A 151 4.63 12.95 16.89
N PRO A 152 5.52 13.91 17.22
CA PRO A 152 6.80 14.06 16.50
C PRO A 152 7.59 12.75 16.50
N LEU A 153 8.13 12.39 15.33
CA LEU A 153 8.91 11.17 15.13
C LEU A 153 10.39 11.51 14.94
N HIS A 154 11.25 10.60 15.36
CA HIS A 154 12.68 10.67 15.12
C HIS A 154 13.06 9.87 13.87
N ALA A 155 14.04 10.39 13.13
CA ALA A 155 14.63 9.67 12.01
C ALA A 155 15.24 8.34 12.48
N ALA A 156 15.15 7.32 11.64
CA ALA A 156 15.70 6.00 11.96
C ALA A 156 16.37 5.35 10.76
N HIS A 157 17.41 4.55 11.04
CA HIS A 157 18.02 3.65 10.07
C HIS A 157 17.65 2.22 10.46
N TYR A 158 16.50 1.76 9.98
CA TYR A 158 15.94 0.48 10.41
C TYR A 158 16.50 -0.68 9.60
N GLN A 159 17.15 -1.64 10.29
CA GLN A 159 17.56 -2.91 9.71
C GLN A 159 16.42 -3.91 9.86
N SER A 160 15.73 -4.21 8.76
CA SER A 160 14.62 -5.15 8.80
C SER A 160 15.12 -6.60 8.85
N PRO A 161 14.67 -7.41 9.80
CA PRO A 161 15.07 -8.82 9.86
C PRO A 161 14.47 -9.69 8.75
N VAL A 162 13.51 -9.14 8.01
CA VAL A 162 12.80 -9.85 6.93
C VAL A 162 12.58 -8.93 5.73
N ALA A 163 12.57 -9.49 4.54
CA ALA A 163 12.13 -8.79 3.34
C ALA A 163 10.61 -8.59 3.37
N SER A 164 10.16 -7.36 3.55
CA SER A 164 8.74 -7.04 3.64
C SER A 164 8.40 -5.65 3.12
N ALA A 165 7.82 -5.61 1.93
CA ALA A 165 7.35 -4.34 1.35
C ALA A 165 6.38 -3.57 2.25
N GLN A 166 5.61 -4.24 3.12
CA GLN A 166 4.68 -3.57 4.04
C GLN A 166 5.41 -2.92 5.21
N VAL A 167 6.43 -3.57 5.76
CA VAL A 167 7.28 -3.00 6.82
C VAL A 167 8.06 -1.82 6.27
N LYS A 168 8.75 -2.01 5.15
CA LYS A 168 9.47 -0.93 4.47
C LYS A 168 8.56 0.26 4.19
N SER A 169 7.38 0.03 3.59
CA SER A 169 6.43 1.10 3.32
C SER A 169 5.98 1.82 4.59
N CYS A 170 5.67 1.09 5.66
CA CYS A 170 5.25 1.67 6.93
C CYS A 170 6.31 2.62 7.49
N VAL A 171 7.58 2.20 7.51
CA VAL A 171 8.70 3.01 8.02
C VAL A 171 8.96 4.22 7.13
N LEU A 172 8.96 4.07 5.80
CA LEU A 172 9.12 5.21 4.88
C LEU A 172 7.97 6.22 5.03
N LEU A 173 6.73 5.75 5.19
CA LEU A 173 5.58 6.63 5.41
C LEU A 173 5.65 7.37 6.75
N ALA A 174 6.12 6.73 7.81
CA ALA A 174 6.42 7.39 9.08
C ALA A 174 7.59 8.38 8.93
N GLY A 175 8.59 8.02 8.14
CA GLY A 175 9.76 8.86 7.84
C GLY A 175 9.44 10.19 7.17
N MET A 176 8.29 10.30 6.49
CA MET A 176 7.82 11.59 5.96
C MET A 176 7.55 12.63 7.06
N TYR A 177 7.32 12.19 8.30
CA TYR A 177 7.00 13.03 9.46
C TYR A 177 8.14 13.08 10.48
N ALA A 178 9.30 12.49 10.18
CA ALA A 178 10.43 12.43 11.10
C ALA A 178 11.28 13.72 11.05
N ASP A 179 12.13 13.88 12.05
CA ASP A 179 13.04 15.03 12.18
C ASP A 179 14.30 14.95 11.29
N GLY A 180 14.38 13.93 10.41
CA GLY A 180 15.51 13.73 9.49
C GLY A 180 15.30 12.57 8.53
N ILE A 181 16.33 12.24 7.75
CA ILE A 181 16.28 11.16 6.75
C ILE A 181 16.07 9.82 7.44
N THR A 182 15.02 9.12 7.03
CA THR A 182 14.70 7.77 7.52
C THR A 182 15.02 6.73 6.45
N SER A 183 15.66 5.63 6.83
CA SER A 183 15.98 4.54 5.91
C SER A 183 15.58 3.16 6.42
N VAL A 184 15.34 2.26 5.47
CA VAL A 184 15.09 0.83 5.73
C VAL A 184 16.02 0.00 4.87
N THR A 185 16.79 -0.89 5.51
CA THR A 185 17.59 -1.89 4.82
C THR A 185 16.95 -3.27 5.00
N GLU A 186 16.74 -3.98 3.90
CA GLU A 186 16.16 -5.32 3.90
C GLU A 186 17.24 -6.37 3.61
N PRO A 187 17.10 -7.64 4.07
CA PRO A 187 18.04 -8.69 3.73
C PRO A 187 18.03 -9.07 2.24
N VAL A 188 16.87 -8.92 1.60
CA VAL A 188 16.66 -9.11 0.15
C VAL A 188 15.65 -8.05 -0.31
N LEU A 189 15.84 -7.55 -1.52
CA LEU A 189 14.96 -6.50 -2.07
C LEU A 189 13.51 -6.98 -2.17
N SER A 190 12.62 -6.32 -1.44
CA SER A 190 11.18 -6.50 -1.58
C SER A 190 10.59 -5.53 -2.62
N ARG A 191 9.30 -5.65 -2.87
CA ARG A 191 8.55 -4.79 -3.78
C ARG A 191 8.76 -3.30 -3.50
N ASN A 192 9.00 -2.51 -4.56
CA ASN A 192 9.37 -1.10 -4.49
C ASN A 192 8.29 -0.12 -4.97
N HIS A 193 7.01 -0.50 -4.94
CA HIS A 193 5.91 0.38 -5.38
C HIS A 193 5.82 1.67 -4.54
N THR A 194 6.17 1.63 -3.26
CA THR A 194 6.15 2.81 -2.39
C THR A 194 7.17 3.83 -2.85
N GLU A 195 8.39 3.40 -3.09
CA GLU A 195 9.50 4.25 -3.52
C GLU A 195 9.19 4.90 -4.87
N ILE A 196 8.77 4.11 -5.84
CA ILE A 196 8.43 4.61 -7.19
C ILE A 196 7.26 5.59 -7.13
N MET A 197 6.20 5.25 -6.41
CA MET A 197 5.00 6.10 -6.37
C MET A 197 5.22 7.35 -5.53
N LEU A 198 5.92 7.31 -4.41
CA LEU A 198 6.25 8.51 -3.63
C LEU A 198 7.08 9.49 -4.46
N ASN A 199 8.09 9.01 -5.20
CA ASN A 199 8.86 9.84 -6.12
C ASN A 199 7.98 10.44 -7.23
N TYR A 200 7.03 9.67 -7.76
CA TYR A 200 6.08 10.18 -8.76
C TYR A 200 5.19 11.28 -8.19
N PHE A 201 4.80 11.20 -6.91
CA PHE A 201 4.05 12.24 -6.22
C PHE A 201 4.90 13.47 -5.83
N GLY A 202 6.23 13.37 -5.82
CA GLY A 202 7.15 14.51 -5.56
C GLY A 202 7.99 14.37 -4.28
N ALA A 203 7.95 13.23 -3.59
CA ALA A 203 8.88 12.96 -2.51
C ALA A 203 10.30 12.70 -3.05
N ASN A 204 11.30 12.81 -2.19
CA ASN A 204 12.67 12.38 -2.48
C ASN A 204 12.95 11.04 -1.79
N VAL A 205 12.72 9.95 -2.53
CA VAL A 205 13.04 8.60 -2.07
C VAL A 205 14.19 8.05 -2.90
N THR A 206 15.29 7.71 -2.25
CA THR A 206 16.45 7.08 -2.88
C THR A 206 16.49 5.60 -2.56
N SER A 207 17.01 4.80 -3.50
CA SER A 207 17.17 3.35 -3.32
C SER A 207 18.58 2.94 -3.74
N GLN A 208 19.31 2.29 -2.83
CA GLN A 208 20.65 1.78 -3.08
C GLN A 208 20.76 0.34 -2.57
N GLY A 209 20.91 -0.61 -3.49
CA GLY A 209 20.88 -2.04 -3.15
C GLY A 209 19.56 -2.43 -2.50
N THR A 210 19.60 -2.89 -1.26
CA THR A 210 18.42 -3.26 -0.48
C THR A 210 17.98 -2.18 0.52
N THR A 211 18.58 -0.99 0.46
CA THR A 211 18.24 0.15 1.31
C THR A 211 17.39 1.16 0.55
N ALA A 212 16.28 1.58 1.13
CA ALA A 212 15.47 2.69 0.69
C ALA A 212 15.48 3.79 1.75
N SER A 213 15.64 5.05 1.35
CA SER A 213 15.68 6.22 2.24
C SER A 213 14.71 7.28 1.76
N ILE A 214 14.11 8.01 2.70
CA ILE A 214 13.18 9.10 2.42
C ILE A 214 13.61 10.36 3.18
N GLU A 215 13.51 11.51 2.51
CA GLU A 215 13.62 12.81 3.13
C GLU A 215 12.32 13.19 3.84
N PRO A 216 12.38 13.89 5.00
CA PRO A 216 11.20 14.32 5.73
C PRO A 216 10.44 15.44 5.01
N GLU A 217 9.19 15.64 5.40
CA GLU A 217 8.30 16.74 4.98
C GLU A 217 8.21 16.96 3.45
N PRO A 218 8.03 15.89 2.64
CA PRO A 218 7.91 16.08 1.19
C PRO A 218 6.60 16.79 0.85
N VAL A 219 6.63 17.65 -0.15
CA VAL A 219 5.42 18.21 -0.76
C VAL A 219 4.93 17.25 -1.84
N LEU A 220 3.91 16.46 -1.51
CA LEU A 220 3.26 15.58 -2.47
C LEU A 220 2.23 16.36 -3.29
N ASN A 221 2.15 16.09 -4.59
CA ASN A 221 1.22 16.74 -5.51
C ASN A 221 0.28 15.73 -6.14
N GLY A 222 -0.98 16.12 -6.35
CA GLY A 222 -1.97 15.30 -7.04
C GLY A 222 -1.50 14.85 -8.42
N ARG A 223 -1.84 13.60 -8.80
CA ARG A 223 -1.35 12.95 -10.02
C ARG A 223 -2.47 12.20 -10.74
N GLU A 224 -2.25 11.94 -12.01
CA GLU A 224 -3.05 10.98 -12.76
C GLU A 224 -2.40 9.58 -12.64
N ILE A 225 -3.14 8.61 -12.11
CA ILE A 225 -2.68 7.24 -11.91
C ILE A 225 -3.56 6.31 -12.74
N LYS A 226 -2.99 5.69 -13.76
CA LYS A 226 -3.60 4.54 -14.42
C LYS A 226 -3.04 3.27 -13.78
N VAL A 227 -3.83 2.60 -12.94
CA VAL A 227 -3.39 1.38 -12.26
C VAL A 227 -3.20 0.27 -13.30
N PRO A 228 -2.00 -0.33 -13.41
CA PRO A 228 -1.79 -1.47 -14.31
C PRO A 228 -2.51 -2.72 -13.79
N GLY A 229 -2.72 -3.70 -14.64
CA GLY A 229 -3.24 -5.01 -14.25
C GLY A 229 -2.30 -5.71 -13.27
N ASP A 230 -2.86 -6.39 -12.28
CA ASP A 230 -2.08 -7.10 -11.25
C ASP A 230 -1.43 -8.37 -11.85
N ILE A 231 -0.10 -8.42 -11.80
CA ILE A 231 0.69 -9.58 -12.27
C ILE A 231 0.31 -10.87 -11.51
N SER A 232 -0.12 -10.77 -10.25
CA SER A 232 -0.59 -11.94 -9.49
C SER A 232 -1.90 -12.50 -10.03
N SER A 233 -2.79 -11.63 -10.50
CA SER A 233 -4.02 -12.05 -11.21
C SER A 233 -3.69 -12.57 -12.60
N ALA A 234 -2.74 -11.96 -13.30
CA ALA A 234 -2.27 -12.40 -14.60
C ALA A 234 -1.62 -13.80 -14.56
N ALA A 235 -0.96 -14.15 -13.45
CA ALA A 235 -0.25 -15.41 -13.29
C ALA A 235 -1.14 -16.65 -13.54
N TYR A 236 -2.42 -16.58 -13.21
CA TYR A 236 -3.37 -17.67 -13.50
C TYR A 236 -3.53 -17.90 -15.01
N PHE A 237 -3.63 -16.84 -15.79
CA PHE A 237 -3.77 -16.92 -17.26
C PHE A 237 -2.44 -17.28 -17.93
N ILE A 238 -1.31 -16.80 -17.41
CA ILE A 238 0.03 -17.21 -17.84
C ILE A 238 0.19 -18.71 -17.66
N ALA A 239 -0.10 -19.23 -16.46
CA ALA A 239 -0.04 -20.66 -16.17
C ALA A 239 -1.00 -21.46 -17.06
N ALA A 240 -2.24 -21.00 -17.27
CA ALA A 240 -3.21 -21.66 -18.13
C ALA A 240 -2.70 -21.74 -19.58
N GLY A 241 -2.13 -20.65 -20.11
CA GLY A 241 -1.56 -20.63 -21.46
C GLY A 241 -0.38 -21.59 -21.63
N LEU A 242 0.51 -21.66 -20.64
CA LEU A 242 1.67 -22.56 -20.66
C LEU A 242 1.31 -24.05 -20.55
N LEU A 243 0.29 -24.35 -19.74
CA LEU A 243 -0.16 -25.73 -19.51
C LEU A 243 -1.05 -26.28 -20.63
N THR A 244 -1.58 -25.42 -21.52
CA THR A 244 -2.48 -25.82 -22.60
C THR A 244 -1.81 -25.65 -23.95
N PRO A 245 -1.39 -26.74 -24.64
CA PRO A 245 -0.67 -26.66 -25.90
C PRO A 245 -1.43 -25.90 -26.98
N GLY A 246 -0.71 -25.12 -27.81
CA GLY A 246 -1.28 -24.31 -28.89
C GLY A 246 -2.08 -23.08 -28.44
N SER A 247 -1.97 -22.70 -27.17
CA SER A 247 -2.59 -21.51 -26.63
C SER A 247 -1.86 -20.23 -27.05
N GLU A 248 -2.64 -19.14 -27.24
CA GLU A 248 -2.17 -17.81 -27.54
C GLU A 248 -3.03 -16.80 -26.77
N ILE A 249 -2.50 -16.26 -25.66
CA ILE A 249 -3.22 -15.35 -24.77
C ILE A 249 -2.49 -14.03 -24.69
N LEU A 250 -3.15 -12.93 -25.07
CA LEU A 250 -2.65 -11.58 -24.90
C LEU A 250 -3.21 -10.96 -23.61
N LEU A 251 -2.34 -10.73 -22.65
CA LEU A 251 -2.68 -10.03 -21.40
C LEU A 251 -2.30 -8.54 -21.53
N LYS A 252 -3.31 -7.66 -21.53
CA LYS A 252 -3.11 -6.23 -21.80
C LYS A 252 -2.85 -5.45 -20.52
N ASN A 253 -1.94 -4.46 -20.61
CA ASN A 253 -1.65 -3.49 -19.57
C ASN A 253 -1.28 -4.09 -18.20
N VAL A 254 -0.62 -5.22 -18.17
CA VAL A 254 -0.16 -5.86 -16.93
C VAL A 254 1.10 -5.17 -16.41
N GLY A 255 1.15 -4.92 -15.11
CA GLY A 255 2.33 -4.39 -14.44
C GLY A 255 3.47 -5.42 -14.42
N ILE A 256 4.63 -5.04 -14.96
CA ILE A 256 5.83 -5.89 -15.06
C ILE A 256 6.97 -5.32 -14.20
N ASN A 257 6.67 -4.85 -13.01
CA ASN A 257 7.70 -4.34 -12.09
C ASN A 257 8.78 -5.43 -11.85
N PRO A 258 10.09 -5.11 -12.03
CA PRO A 258 11.18 -6.08 -11.88
C PRO A 258 11.27 -6.75 -10.50
N THR A 259 10.67 -6.14 -9.46
CA THR A 259 10.54 -6.76 -8.13
C THR A 259 9.35 -7.72 -8.01
N ARG A 260 8.59 -7.93 -9.09
CA ARG A 260 7.37 -8.76 -9.16
C ARG A 260 7.32 -9.72 -10.34
N ASP A 261 8.29 -9.67 -11.23
CA ASP A 261 8.32 -10.41 -12.50
C ASP A 261 8.80 -11.88 -12.37
N GLY A 262 8.97 -12.39 -11.17
CA GLY A 262 9.48 -13.74 -10.94
C GLY A 262 8.75 -14.82 -11.74
N MET A 263 7.42 -14.70 -11.91
CA MET A 263 6.65 -15.63 -12.75
C MET A 263 7.13 -15.60 -14.21
N LEU A 264 7.43 -14.43 -14.76
CA LEU A 264 7.89 -14.27 -16.14
C LEU A 264 9.32 -14.80 -16.35
N ARG A 265 10.14 -14.86 -15.27
CA ARG A 265 11.51 -15.41 -15.33
C ARG A 265 11.55 -16.93 -15.25
N VAL A 266 10.49 -17.54 -14.72
CA VAL A 266 10.37 -19.00 -14.57
C VAL A 266 9.77 -19.63 -15.83
N CYS A 267 8.94 -18.87 -16.57
CA CYS A 267 8.34 -19.30 -17.84
C CYS A 267 9.28 -19.08 -19.01
#